data_561e46a2db42e84908859b639a42a53f
#
_entry.id   561e46a2db42e84908859b639a42a53f
#
_cell.length_a   1.000
_cell.length_b   1.000
_cell.length_c   1.000
_cell.angle_alpha   90.00
_cell.angle_beta   90.00
_cell.angle_gamma   90.00
#
_symmetry.space_group_name_H-M   'P 1'
#
loop_
_entity.id
_entity.type
_entity.pdbx_description
1 polymer ?
#
loop_
_entity_poly.entity_id
_entity_poly.type
_entity_poly.pdbx_seq_one_letter_code
_entity_poly.pdbx_strand_id
1 'polypeptide(L)'
;HSQVKDFLEKPITYNFLKKILENYKTEHEDSVQNQLETLASYLRNKNFGDFYGGIAGVIDEIYGIAGEDSVRLIKLFTYLGQNLLDTRSMYGDSGNISELFPINEVLILDRKTSELWLFRVMDFLFQQNSIGRYPLLENIFIYIEKHIKEDITLNSIIENCAISQGYLSRIFREQFQVSVTEYLHMKKLHLAKGYFYFTEDSIAEVAFRLGYNESSYFSKVFKKFENMTVKQYKNKIRQSSPGKKTETGRCGNR
;
A
#
# COMPACT_ATOMS: atom_id res chain seq x y z
N HIS A 1 -1.78 -28.27 14.82
CA HIS A 1 -0.73 -28.09 13.81
C HIS A 1 -1.11 -28.66 12.42
N SER A 2 -1.94 -29.73 12.33
CA SER A 2 -2.37 -30.29 11.04
C SER A 2 -3.45 -29.46 10.34
N GLN A 3 -4.35 -28.82 11.08
CA GLN A 3 -5.44 -28.00 10.52
C GLN A 3 -4.97 -26.69 9.88
N VAL A 4 -3.82 -26.15 10.31
CA VAL A 4 -3.24 -24.91 9.74
C VAL A 4 -2.57 -25.18 8.39
N LYS A 5 -1.93 -26.36 8.21
CA LYS A 5 -1.30 -26.73 6.93
C LYS A 5 -2.32 -26.93 5.81
N ASP A 6 -3.44 -27.60 6.08
CA ASP A 6 -4.51 -27.80 5.09
C ASP A 6 -5.17 -26.47 4.64
N PHE A 7 -5.02 -25.41 5.42
CA PHE A 7 -5.61 -24.11 5.14
C PHE A 7 -4.78 -23.29 4.14
N LEU A 8 -3.47 -23.53 4.07
CA LEU A 8 -2.52 -22.81 3.20
C LEU A 8 -2.37 -23.47 1.81
N GLU A 9 -2.82 -24.72 1.64
CA GLU A 9 -2.65 -25.48 0.40
C GLU A 9 -3.82 -25.40 -0.59
N LYS A 10 -4.97 -24.80 -0.19
CA LYS A 10 -6.13 -24.65 -1.08
C LYS A 10 -6.33 -23.21 -1.49
N PRO A 11 -6.57 -22.92 -2.79
CA PRO A 11 -6.94 -21.59 -3.22
C PRO A 11 -8.19 -21.15 -2.45
N ILE A 12 -8.09 -20.03 -1.76
CA ILE A 12 -9.21 -19.46 -0.99
C ILE A 12 -10.22 -18.93 -2.01
N THR A 13 -11.31 -19.66 -2.22
CA THR A 13 -12.39 -19.22 -3.11
C THR A 13 -13.30 -18.23 -2.39
N TYR A 14 -13.93 -17.33 -3.16
CA TYR A 14 -14.94 -16.37 -2.65
C TYR A 14 -16.00 -17.05 -1.76
N ASN A 15 -16.53 -18.21 -2.17
CA ASN A 15 -17.53 -18.95 -1.41
C ASN A 15 -17.01 -19.46 -0.06
N PHE A 16 -15.75 -19.82 0.02
CA PHE A 16 -15.10 -20.24 1.25
C PHE A 16 -14.89 -19.06 2.20
N LEU A 17 -14.44 -17.91 1.68
CA LEU A 17 -14.34 -16.64 2.43
C LEU A 17 -15.71 -16.19 2.93
N LYS A 18 -16.73 -16.24 2.08
CA LYS A 18 -18.11 -15.89 2.45
C LYS A 18 -18.61 -16.76 3.61
N LYS A 19 -18.38 -18.07 3.57
CA LYS A 19 -18.78 -19.01 4.63
C LYS A 19 -18.03 -18.77 5.94
N ILE A 20 -16.75 -18.37 5.87
CA ILE A 20 -15.96 -18.01 7.06
C ILE A 20 -16.48 -16.71 7.67
N LEU A 21 -16.83 -15.73 6.85
CA LEU A 21 -17.38 -14.47 7.31
C LEU A 21 -18.79 -14.61 7.88
N GLU A 22 -19.61 -15.52 7.32
CA GLU A 22 -20.90 -15.87 7.90
C GLU A 22 -20.77 -16.40 9.32
N ASN A 23 -19.70 -17.11 9.65
CA ASN A 23 -19.39 -17.57 11.02
C ASN A 23 -18.83 -16.44 11.93
N TYR A 24 -18.37 -15.31 11.35
CA TYR A 24 -17.88 -14.13 12.09
C TYR A 24 -18.97 -13.05 12.26
N LYS A 25 -20.17 -13.28 11.77
CA LYS A 25 -21.24 -12.33 11.51
C LYS A 25 -21.83 -11.58 12.71
N THR A 26 -21.49 -11.86 13.96
CA THR A 26 -22.29 -11.37 15.07
C THR A 26 -21.73 -10.21 15.88
N GLU A 27 -20.44 -9.88 15.83
CA GLU A 27 -19.89 -8.79 16.68
C GLU A 27 -19.07 -7.72 15.95
N HIS A 28 -18.60 -7.97 14.71
CA HIS A 28 -17.71 -7.04 13.99
C HIS A 28 -18.12 -6.74 12.55
N GLU A 29 -19.28 -7.20 12.10
CA GLU A 29 -19.74 -7.06 10.70
C GLU A 29 -19.80 -5.60 10.26
N ASP A 30 -20.36 -4.74 11.10
CA ASP A 30 -20.46 -3.31 10.83
C ASP A 30 -19.10 -2.64 10.71
N SER A 31 -18.14 -3.02 11.56
CA SER A 31 -16.78 -2.44 11.55
C SER A 31 -16.00 -2.84 10.30
N VAL A 32 -16.09 -4.11 9.86
CA VAL A 32 -15.47 -4.58 8.62
C VAL A 32 -16.09 -3.90 7.41
N GLN A 33 -17.40 -3.80 7.37
CA GLN A 33 -18.13 -3.12 6.32
C GLN A 33 -17.77 -1.63 6.25
N ASN A 34 -17.58 -0.96 7.38
CA ASN A 34 -17.14 0.43 7.44
C ASN A 34 -15.74 0.61 6.83
N GLN A 35 -14.81 -0.32 7.07
CA GLN A 35 -13.48 -0.25 6.45
C GLN A 35 -13.54 -0.48 4.94
N LEU A 36 -14.34 -1.43 4.48
CA LEU A 36 -14.58 -1.64 3.06
C LEU A 36 -15.18 -0.39 2.40
N GLU A 37 -16.19 0.20 3.02
CA GLU A 37 -16.84 1.42 2.52
C GLU A 37 -15.88 2.61 2.50
N THR A 38 -15.05 2.76 3.52
CA THR A 38 -13.99 3.78 3.58
C THR A 38 -13.04 3.65 2.41
N LEU A 39 -12.49 2.45 2.17
CA LEU A 39 -11.58 2.19 1.05
C LEU A 39 -12.27 2.37 -0.31
N ALA A 40 -13.50 1.86 -0.46
CA ALA A 40 -14.30 2.04 -1.67
C ALA A 40 -14.63 3.51 -1.93
N SER A 41 -14.85 4.31 -0.88
CA SER A 41 -15.12 5.75 -1.00
C SER A 41 -13.93 6.51 -1.57
N TYR A 42 -12.69 6.20 -1.18
CA TYR A 42 -11.50 6.79 -1.78
C TYR A 42 -11.44 6.52 -3.29
N LEU A 43 -11.73 5.30 -3.72
CA LEU A 43 -11.77 4.92 -5.14
C LEU A 43 -12.88 5.65 -5.90
N ARG A 44 -14.13 5.65 -5.37
CA ARG A 44 -15.27 6.34 -6.00
C ARG A 44 -15.03 7.85 -6.12
N ASN A 45 -14.52 8.44 -5.07
CA ASN A 45 -14.26 9.88 -5.02
C ASN A 45 -12.93 10.25 -5.69
N LYS A 46 -12.14 9.25 -6.16
CA LYS A 46 -10.85 9.44 -6.82
C LYS A 46 -9.83 10.16 -5.93
N ASN A 47 -9.95 10.04 -4.63
CA ASN A 47 -9.17 10.80 -3.66
C ASN A 47 -7.94 10.01 -3.20
N PHE A 48 -6.93 9.94 -4.06
CA PHE A 48 -5.67 9.24 -3.79
C PHE A 48 -4.86 9.90 -2.66
N GLY A 49 -4.92 11.23 -2.55
CA GLY A 49 -4.21 11.98 -1.51
C GLY A 49 -4.72 11.64 -0.11
N ASP A 50 -6.05 11.66 0.08
CA ASP A 50 -6.66 11.33 1.37
C ASP A 50 -6.49 9.84 1.71
N PHE A 51 -6.57 8.95 0.70
CA PHE A 51 -6.21 7.55 0.89
C PHE A 51 -4.77 7.41 1.41
N TYR A 52 -3.80 8.07 0.76
CA TYR A 52 -2.41 8.01 1.18
C TYR A 52 -2.22 8.50 2.62
N GLY A 53 -2.85 9.60 2.99
CA GLY A 53 -2.80 10.15 4.35
C GLY A 53 -3.54 9.32 5.40
N GLY A 54 -4.61 8.62 5.00
CA GLY A 54 -5.50 7.85 5.88
C GLY A 54 -5.16 6.37 6.04
N ILE A 55 -4.26 5.83 5.21
CA ILE A 55 -3.98 4.37 5.16
C ILE A 55 -3.57 3.79 6.51
N ALA A 56 -2.77 4.51 7.29
CA ALA A 56 -2.34 4.05 8.61
C ALA A 56 -3.52 3.90 9.58
N GLY A 57 -4.49 4.82 9.55
CA GLY A 57 -5.72 4.74 10.34
C GLY A 57 -6.58 3.53 9.96
N VAL A 58 -6.73 3.26 8.67
CA VAL A 58 -7.45 2.06 8.18
C VAL A 58 -6.78 0.78 8.69
N ILE A 59 -5.46 0.72 8.64
CA ILE A 59 -4.69 -0.43 9.17
C ILE A 59 -4.90 -0.58 10.67
N ASP A 60 -4.85 0.50 11.45
CA ASP A 60 -5.07 0.45 12.89
C ASP A 60 -6.48 -0.07 13.24
N GLU A 61 -7.51 0.36 12.50
CA GLU A 61 -8.88 -0.15 12.65
C GLU A 61 -9.00 -1.64 12.30
N ILE A 62 -8.37 -2.09 11.19
CA ILE A 62 -8.36 -3.51 10.80
C ILE A 62 -7.72 -4.36 11.91
N TYR A 63 -6.61 -3.91 12.49
CA TYR A 63 -5.99 -4.59 13.62
C TYR A 63 -6.82 -4.51 14.90
N GLY A 64 -7.60 -3.45 15.10
CA GLY A 64 -8.59 -3.36 16.17
C GLY A 64 -9.67 -4.43 16.08
N ILE A 65 -10.12 -4.74 14.85
CA ILE A 65 -11.15 -5.77 14.57
C ILE A 65 -10.57 -7.18 14.72
N ALA A 66 -9.42 -7.44 14.10
CA ALA A 66 -8.84 -8.80 14.03
C ALA A 66 -7.97 -9.17 15.25
N GLY A 67 -7.52 -8.17 16.03
CA GLY A 67 -6.43 -8.34 16.97
C GLY A 67 -5.10 -8.57 16.24
N GLU A 68 -4.17 -9.24 16.89
CA GLU A 68 -2.86 -9.63 16.30
C GLU A 68 -2.86 -11.08 15.82
N ASP A 69 -4.04 -11.67 15.59
CA ASP A 69 -4.19 -13.01 15.04
C ASP A 69 -3.92 -12.98 13.53
N SER A 70 -2.80 -13.57 13.11
CA SER A 70 -2.36 -13.58 11.72
C SER A 70 -3.37 -14.24 10.78
N VAL A 71 -4.06 -15.28 11.22
CA VAL A 71 -5.08 -15.97 10.41
C VAL A 71 -6.29 -15.08 10.18
N ARG A 72 -6.72 -14.35 11.22
CA ARG A 72 -7.82 -13.38 11.10
C ARG A 72 -7.44 -12.23 10.18
N LEU A 73 -6.24 -11.69 10.34
CA LEU A 73 -5.72 -10.60 9.52
C LEU A 73 -5.63 -11.01 8.04
N ILE A 74 -5.07 -12.19 7.72
CA ILE A 74 -5.00 -12.71 6.35
C ILE A 74 -6.41 -12.78 5.75
N LYS A 75 -7.36 -13.37 6.47
CA LYS A 75 -8.76 -13.48 6.01
C LYS A 75 -9.38 -12.12 5.75
N LEU A 76 -9.19 -11.18 6.67
CA LEU A 76 -9.79 -9.86 6.59
C LEU A 76 -9.20 -9.04 5.43
N PHE A 77 -7.87 -9.02 5.28
CA PHE A 77 -7.23 -8.36 4.15
C PHE A 77 -7.61 -8.99 2.81
N THR A 78 -7.66 -10.33 2.73
CA THR A 78 -8.12 -11.02 1.52
C THR A 78 -9.56 -10.65 1.18
N TYR A 79 -10.44 -10.64 2.17
CA TYR A 79 -11.84 -10.24 1.98
C TYR A 79 -11.97 -8.79 1.49
N LEU A 80 -11.33 -7.85 2.17
CA LEU A 80 -11.36 -6.44 1.79
C LEU A 80 -10.80 -6.24 0.38
N GLY A 81 -9.65 -6.83 0.08
CA GLY A 81 -9.01 -6.74 -1.23
C GLY A 81 -9.87 -7.34 -2.35
N GLN A 82 -10.48 -8.51 -2.12
CA GLN A 82 -11.34 -9.14 -3.12
C GLN A 82 -12.61 -8.32 -3.37
N ASN A 83 -13.28 -7.82 -2.33
CA ASN A 83 -14.46 -6.98 -2.51
C ASN A 83 -14.13 -5.68 -3.26
N LEU A 84 -12.99 -5.05 -2.96
CA LEU A 84 -12.55 -3.86 -3.69
C LEU A 84 -12.26 -4.18 -5.17
N LEU A 85 -11.69 -5.34 -5.47
CA LEU A 85 -11.44 -5.80 -6.82
C LEU A 85 -12.77 -6.09 -7.56
N ASP A 86 -13.72 -6.74 -6.90
CA ASP A 86 -15.02 -7.11 -7.46
C ASP A 86 -15.90 -5.88 -7.76
N THR A 87 -15.82 -4.81 -6.95
CA THR A 87 -16.56 -3.56 -7.22
C THR A 87 -16.20 -2.93 -8.56
N ARG A 88 -15.07 -3.30 -9.15
CA ARG A 88 -14.63 -2.85 -10.47
C ARG A 88 -15.25 -3.65 -11.61
N SER A 89 -15.52 -4.93 -11.39
CA SER A 89 -15.95 -5.84 -12.46
C SER A 89 -17.45 -5.65 -12.78
N MET A 90 -17.74 -4.78 -13.73
CA MET A 90 -19.09 -4.71 -14.31
C MET A 90 -19.40 -5.88 -15.28
N TYR A 91 -18.39 -6.64 -15.73
CA TYR A 91 -18.50 -7.64 -16.80
C TYR A 91 -17.59 -8.86 -16.61
N GLY A 92 -17.77 -9.64 -15.53
CA GLY A 92 -17.10 -10.94 -15.43
C GLY A 92 -15.80 -10.91 -14.62
N ASP A 93 -14.96 -11.88 -14.79
CA ASP A 93 -13.83 -12.26 -13.95
C ASP A 93 -12.95 -11.09 -13.48
N SER A 94 -13.15 -10.67 -12.23
CA SER A 94 -12.35 -9.62 -11.58
C SER A 94 -10.94 -10.09 -11.21
N GLY A 95 -10.64 -11.36 -11.41
CA GLY A 95 -9.40 -11.97 -10.95
C GLY A 95 -9.43 -12.31 -9.44
N ASN A 96 -8.38 -12.97 -8.98
CA ASN A 96 -8.23 -13.37 -7.59
C ASN A 96 -7.21 -12.47 -6.92
N ILE A 97 -7.61 -11.80 -5.84
CA ILE A 97 -6.72 -10.90 -5.09
C ILE A 97 -5.46 -11.61 -4.58
N SER A 98 -5.58 -12.87 -4.19
CA SER A 98 -4.44 -13.66 -3.70
C SER A 98 -3.44 -14.04 -4.79
N GLU A 99 -3.85 -14.05 -6.06
CA GLU A 99 -2.97 -14.24 -7.22
C GLU A 99 -2.28 -12.94 -7.61
N LEU A 100 -3.03 -11.83 -7.64
CA LEU A 100 -2.50 -10.52 -7.99
C LEU A 100 -1.62 -9.91 -6.88
N PHE A 101 -2.03 -10.09 -5.63
CA PHE A 101 -1.38 -9.55 -4.45
C PHE A 101 -1.29 -10.61 -3.35
N PRO A 102 -0.39 -11.59 -3.48
CA PRO A 102 -0.27 -12.67 -2.51
C PRO A 102 -0.14 -12.15 -1.08
N ILE A 103 -1.00 -12.68 -0.21
CA ILE A 103 -0.96 -12.40 1.23
C ILE A 103 -0.40 -13.66 1.90
N ASN A 104 0.66 -13.49 2.68
CA ASN A 104 1.22 -14.54 3.49
C ASN A 104 1.54 -14.01 4.90
N GLU A 105 1.87 -14.90 5.82
CA GLU A 105 2.19 -14.54 7.20
C GLU A 105 3.34 -13.53 7.29
N VAL A 106 4.29 -13.56 6.36
CA VAL A 106 5.43 -12.62 6.30
C VAL A 106 4.98 -11.20 5.95
N LEU A 107 3.94 -11.05 5.12
CA LEU A 107 3.41 -9.74 4.72
C LEU A 107 2.48 -9.12 5.77
N ILE A 108 2.01 -9.92 6.74
CA ILE A 108 1.11 -9.47 7.82
C ILE A 108 1.80 -9.60 9.19
N LEU A 109 3.14 -9.51 9.21
CA LEU A 109 3.90 -9.55 10.45
C LEU A 109 3.56 -8.39 11.39
N ASP A 110 3.21 -7.25 10.82
CA ASP A 110 2.84 -6.06 11.57
C ASP A 110 2.07 -5.03 10.71
N ARG A 111 1.63 -3.95 11.37
CA ARG A 111 0.89 -2.84 10.74
C ARG A 111 1.63 -2.19 9.58
N LYS A 112 2.96 -2.19 9.58
CA LYS A 112 3.75 -1.54 8.52
C LYS A 112 3.79 -2.36 7.24
N THR A 113 3.97 -3.64 7.36
CA THR A 113 3.93 -4.54 6.19
C THR A 113 2.52 -4.61 5.60
N SER A 114 1.48 -4.59 6.44
CA SER A 114 0.09 -4.49 6.02
C SER A 114 -0.23 -3.17 5.31
N GLU A 115 0.31 -2.04 5.80
CA GLU A 115 0.24 -0.73 5.14
C GLU A 115 0.86 -0.78 3.74
N LEU A 116 2.04 -1.41 3.62
CA LEU A 116 2.72 -1.57 2.32
C LEU A 116 1.90 -2.43 1.35
N TRP A 117 1.26 -3.48 1.82
CA TRP A 117 0.40 -4.31 0.99
C TRP A 117 -0.87 -3.57 0.54
N LEU A 118 -1.58 -2.94 1.46
CA LEU A 118 -2.82 -2.21 1.16
C LEU A 118 -2.57 -1.06 0.18
N PHE A 119 -1.46 -0.34 0.33
CA PHE A 119 -1.09 0.70 -0.63
C PHE A 119 -0.97 0.14 -2.06
N ARG A 120 -0.28 -1.00 -2.24
CA ARG A 120 -0.11 -1.62 -3.56
C ARG A 120 -1.44 -2.02 -4.19
N VAL A 121 -2.34 -2.61 -3.41
CA VAL A 121 -3.69 -2.97 -3.89
C VAL A 121 -4.45 -1.73 -4.33
N MET A 122 -4.51 -0.71 -3.49
CA MET A 122 -5.26 0.51 -3.78
C MET A 122 -4.65 1.30 -4.94
N ASP A 123 -3.33 1.42 -5.02
CA ASP A 123 -2.66 2.07 -6.15
C ASP A 123 -2.99 1.37 -7.48
N PHE A 124 -2.95 0.05 -7.51
CA PHE A 124 -3.38 -0.73 -8.66
C PHE A 124 -4.84 -0.45 -9.04
N LEU A 125 -5.76 -0.44 -8.08
CA LEU A 125 -7.18 -0.18 -8.34
C LEU A 125 -7.43 1.24 -8.85
N PHE A 126 -6.74 2.24 -8.31
CA PHE A 126 -6.78 3.61 -8.82
C PHE A 126 -6.29 3.70 -10.27
N GLN A 127 -5.16 3.06 -10.59
CA GLN A 127 -4.62 3.01 -11.95
C GLN A 127 -5.64 2.36 -12.90
N GLN A 128 -6.13 1.18 -12.55
CA GLN A 128 -7.04 0.42 -13.39
C GLN A 128 -8.39 1.13 -13.62
N ASN A 129 -8.95 1.79 -12.60
CA ASN A 129 -10.17 2.60 -12.74
C ASN A 129 -9.93 3.79 -13.69
N SER A 130 -8.73 4.34 -13.67
CA SER A 130 -8.34 5.46 -14.53
C SER A 130 -8.11 5.00 -15.97
N ILE A 131 -7.46 3.86 -16.19
CA ILE A 131 -7.24 3.25 -17.50
C ILE A 131 -8.58 2.93 -18.18
N GLY A 132 -9.55 2.39 -17.43
CA GLY A 132 -10.89 2.11 -17.95
C GLY A 132 -11.60 3.33 -18.54
N ARG A 133 -11.29 4.54 -18.04
CA ARG A 133 -11.83 5.83 -18.55
C ARG A 133 -10.93 6.50 -19.60
N TYR A 134 -9.63 6.36 -19.42
CA TYR A 134 -8.60 6.98 -20.24
C TYR A 134 -7.53 5.94 -20.60
N PRO A 135 -7.74 5.12 -21.64
CA PRO A 135 -6.83 4.01 -21.99
C PRO A 135 -5.37 4.44 -22.20
N LEU A 136 -5.14 5.67 -22.67
CA LEU A 136 -3.77 6.19 -22.84
C LEU A 136 -2.96 6.24 -21.53
N LEU A 137 -3.61 6.25 -20.34
CA LEU A 137 -2.94 6.20 -19.05
C LEU A 137 -2.19 4.89 -18.82
N GLU A 138 -2.56 3.81 -19.51
CA GLU A 138 -1.87 2.53 -19.41
C GLU A 138 -0.38 2.67 -19.71
N ASN A 139 -0.04 3.27 -20.85
CA ASN A 139 1.37 3.51 -21.23
C ASN A 139 2.08 4.42 -20.24
N ILE A 140 1.38 5.40 -19.66
CA ILE A 140 1.93 6.30 -18.65
C ILE A 140 2.24 5.55 -17.36
N PHE A 141 1.34 4.70 -16.89
CA PHE A 141 1.61 3.89 -15.68
C PHE A 141 2.69 2.86 -15.92
N ILE A 142 2.73 2.20 -17.08
CA ILE A 142 3.83 1.30 -17.46
C ILE A 142 5.18 2.06 -17.42
N TYR A 143 5.24 3.27 -17.98
CA TYR A 143 6.43 4.10 -17.94
C TYR A 143 6.81 4.48 -16.50
N ILE A 144 5.84 4.92 -15.68
CA ILE A 144 6.07 5.25 -14.28
C ILE A 144 6.60 4.03 -13.51
N GLU A 145 5.96 2.87 -13.62
CA GLU A 145 6.39 1.66 -12.90
C GLU A 145 7.83 1.26 -13.27
N LYS A 146 8.18 1.34 -14.55
CA LYS A 146 9.50 1.01 -15.05
C LYS A 146 10.58 1.95 -14.53
N HIS A 147 10.27 3.25 -14.41
CA HIS A 147 11.24 4.31 -14.10
C HIS A 147 11.09 4.92 -12.69
N ILE A 148 10.21 4.37 -11.84
CA ILE A 148 9.90 4.97 -10.52
C ILE A 148 11.12 5.09 -9.59
N LYS A 149 12.14 4.26 -9.80
CA LYS A 149 13.40 4.30 -9.04
C LYS A 149 14.45 5.25 -9.64
N GLU A 150 14.15 5.89 -10.74
CA GLU A 150 15.01 6.84 -11.43
C GLU A 150 14.60 8.29 -11.11
N ASP A 151 15.32 9.27 -11.63
CA ASP A 151 14.94 10.70 -11.58
C ASP A 151 13.80 10.97 -12.60
N ILE A 152 12.64 10.33 -12.35
CA ILE A 152 11.46 10.52 -13.17
C ILE A 152 10.78 11.85 -12.85
N THR A 153 10.49 12.63 -13.89
CA THR A 153 9.85 13.92 -13.82
C THR A 153 8.58 13.99 -14.67
N LEU A 154 7.75 15.00 -14.45
CA LEU A 154 6.62 15.27 -15.34
C LEU A 154 7.06 15.42 -16.81
N ASN A 155 8.19 16.12 -17.05
CA ASN A 155 8.71 16.32 -18.39
C ASN A 155 9.14 15.02 -19.06
N SER A 156 9.84 14.13 -18.32
CA SER A 156 10.23 12.82 -18.87
C SER A 156 9.02 11.96 -19.27
N ILE A 157 7.92 12.03 -18.53
CA ILE A 157 6.67 11.34 -18.88
C ILE A 157 6.06 11.94 -20.13
N ILE A 158 5.97 13.28 -20.22
CA ILE A 158 5.42 13.99 -21.38
C ILE A 158 6.16 13.62 -22.65
N GLU A 159 7.49 13.65 -22.62
CA GLU A 159 8.35 13.36 -23.75
C GLU A 159 8.23 11.90 -24.21
N ASN A 160 8.29 10.95 -23.25
CA ASN A 160 8.30 9.53 -23.57
C ASN A 160 6.91 8.96 -23.93
N CYS A 161 5.83 9.54 -23.41
CA CYS A 161 4.46 9.10 -23.68
C CYS A 161 3.77 9.94 -24.76
N ALA A 162 4.44 10.91 -25.39
CA ALA A 162 3.92 11.79 -26.43
C ALA A 162 2.57 12.46 -26.04
N ILE A 163 2.49 12.97 -24.83
CA ILE A 163 1.29 13.59 -24.25
C ILE A 163 1.54 15.06 -23.91
N SER A 164 0.54 15.93 -24.06
CA SER A 164 0.70 17.32 -23.63
C SER A 164 0.63 17.46 -22.11
N GLN A 165 1.41 18.39 -21.56
CA GLN A 165 1.43 18.67 -20.12
C GLN A 165 0.04 19.03 -19.57
N GLY A 166 -0.69 19.87 -20.27
CA GLY A 166 -2.02 20.31 -19.84
C GLY A 166 -3.01 19.15 -19.76
N TYR A 167 -2.97 18.25 -20.75
CA TYR A 167 -3.85 17.08 -20.79
C TYR A 167 -3.52 16.11 -19.66
N LEU A 168 -2.25 15.77 -19.47
CA LEU A 168 -1.81 14.88 -18.40
C LEU A 168 -2.15 15.43 -17.02
N SER A 169 -1.85 16.73 -16.79
CA SER A 169 -2.13 17.38 -15.51
C SER A 169 -3.63 17.41 -15.20
N ARG A 170 -4.48 17.67 -16.21
CA ARG A 170 -5.93 17.65 -16.07
C ARG A 170 -6.45 16.27 -15.70
N ILE A 171 -6.01 15.22 -16.41
CA ILE A 171 -6.48 13.86 -16.14
C ILE A 171 -6.04 13.39 -14.76
N PHE A 172 -4.80 13.64 -14.34
CA PHE A 172 -4.34 13.27 -13.00
C PHE A 172 -5.15 13.97 -11.91
N ARG A 173 -5.41 15.27 -12.05
CA ARG A 173 -6.29 15.98 -11.11
C ARG A 173 -7.69 15.38 -11.08
N GLU A 174 -8.23 15.00 -12.23
CA GLU A 174 -9.56 14.41 -12.34
C GLU A 174 -9.64 12.99 -11.74
N GLN A 175 -8.60 12.15 -11.94
CA GLN A 175 -8.65 10.74 -11.58
C GLN A 175 -8.01 10.43 -10.21
N PHE A 176 -7.12 11.28 -9.71
CA PHE A 176 -6.38 11.07 -8.46
C PHE A 176 -6.53 12.22 -7.45
N GLN A 177 -7.07 13.36 -7.86
CA GLN A 177 -7.15 14.61 -7.09
C GLN A 177 -5.79 15.14 -6.60
N VAL A 178 -4.71 14.61 -7.11
CA VAL A 178 -3.33 15.06 -6.88
C VAL A 178 -2.65 15.38 -8.19
N SER A 179 -1.55 16.12 -8.17
CA SER A 179 -0.71 16.31 -9.35
C SER A 179 0.11 15.05 -9.64
N VAL A 180 0.60 14.93 -10.90
CA VAL A 180 1.53 13.85 -11.28
C VAL A 180 2.74 13.79 -10.35
N THR A 181 3.33 14.95 -10.04
CA THR A 181 4.50 15.05 -9.16
C THR A 181 4.20 14.58 -7.74
N GLU A 182 3.05 14.94 -7.19
CA GLU A 182 2.61 14.45 -5.86
C GLU A 182 2.40 12.94 -5.87
N TYR A 183 1.76 12.41 -6.90
CA TYR A 183 1.59 10.97 -7.08
C TYR A 183 2.93 10.22 -7.15
N LEU A 184 3.89 10.73 -7.94
CA LEU A 184 5.24 10.16 -8.01
C LEU A 184 5.94 10.17 -6.65
N HIS A 185 5.82 11.27 -5.90
CA HIS A 185 6.38 11.35 -4.55
C HIS A 185 5.74 10.32 -3.62
N MET A 186 4.41 10.20 -3.59
CA MET A 186 3.72 9.21 -2.74
C MET A 186 4.16 7.78 -3.06
N LYS A 187 4.30 7.42 -4.35
CA LYS A 187 4.83 6.11 -4.77
C LYS A 187 6.28 5.90 -4.31
N LYS A 188 7.16 6.88 -4.52
CA LYS A 188 8.56 6.79 -4.08
C LYS A 188 8.67 6.69 -2.55
N LEU A 189 7.85 7.44 -1.80
CA LEU A 189 7.83 7.36 -0.35
C LEU A 189 7.30 6.01 0.17
N HIS A 190 6.32 5.43 -0.52
CA HIS A 190 5.88 4.07 -0.23
C HIS A 190 7.04 3.06 -0.38
N LEU A 191 7.80 3.13 -1.48
CA LEU A 191 9.00 2.31 -1.67
C LEU A 191 10.06 2.60 -0.60
N ALA A 192 10.28 3.87 -0.24
CA ALA A 192 11.22 4.26 0.81
C ALA A 192 10.85 3.64 2.16
N LYS A 193 9.56 3.63 2.51
CA LYS A 193 9.05 2.98 3.74
C LYS A 193 9.39 1.50 3.74
N GLY A 194 9.26 0.81 2.61
CA GLY A 194 9.68 -0.58 2.45
C GLY A 194 11.19 -0.77 2.64
N TYR A 195 12.03 0.05 2.00
CA TYR A 195 13.48 -0.02 2.20
C TYR A 195 13.86 0.21 3.67
N PHE A 196 13.32 1.23 4.33
CA PHE A 196 13.61 1.49 5.75
C PHE A 196 13.13 0.38 6.69
N TYR A 197 12.12 -0.38 6.28
CA TYR A 197 11.62 -1.51 7.07
C TYR A 197 12.46 -2.78 6.88
N PHE A 198 12.79 -3.12 5.62
CA PHE A 198 13.43 -4.40 5.29
C PHE A 198 14.95 -4.34 5.21
N THR A 199 15.56 -3.15 5.17
CA THR A 199 17.01 -2.97 5.08
C THR A 199 17.53 -2.03 6.14
N GLU A 200 18.86 -2.03 6.34
CA GLU A 200 19.56 -1.07 7.21
C GLU A 200 20.10 0.15 6.43
N ASP A 201 19.63 0.35 5.18
CA ASP A 201 20.08 1.43 4.32
C ASP A 201 19.96 2.80 5.01
N SER A 202 20.93 3.66 4.76
CA SER A 202 20.93 5.04 5.21
C SER A 202 19.88 5.86 4.45
N ILE A 203 19.56 7.04 4.96
CA ILE A 203 18.64 7.98 4.31
C ILE A 203 19.16 8.36 2.92
N ALA A 204 20.47 8.56 2.78
CA ALA A 204 21.10 8.93 1.52
C ALA A 204 21.01 7.78 0.49
N GLU A 205 21.33 6.56 0.90
CA GLU A 205 21.24 5.38 0.03
C GLU A 205 19.81 5.18 -0.50
N VAL A 206 18.81 5.25 0.38
CA VAL A 206 17.39 5.12 -0.04
C VAL A 206 16.99 6.26 -0.98
N ALA A 207 17.38 7.50 -0.69
CA ALA A 207 17.11 8.64 -1.56
C ALA A 207 17.68 8.43 -2.98
N PHE A 208 18.95 8.04 -3.08
CA PHE A 208 19.59 7.77 -4.38
C PHE A 208 18.96 6.57 -5.11
N ARG A 209 18.63 5.49 -4.41
CA ARG A 209 17.93 4.34 -5.01
C ARG A 209 16.57 4.70 -5.61
N LEU A 210 15.98 5.78 -5.14
CA LEU A 210 14.68 6.28 -5.61
C LEU A 210 14.82 7.47 -6.57
N GLY A 211 16.04 7.71 -7.08
CA GLY A 211 16.31 8.75 -8.07
C GLY A 211 16.18 10.19 -7.53
N TYR A 212 16.43 10.40 -6.24
CA TYR A 212 16.60 11.74 -5.70
C TYR A 212 18.06 12.12 -5.76
N ASN A 213 18.39 13.23 -6.43
CA ASN A 213 19.76 13.73 -6.57
C ASN A 213 20.31 14.24 -5.23
N GLU A 214 19.45 14.66 -4.31
CA GLU A 214 19.82 15.16 -2.99
C GLU A 214 18.98 14.52 -1.88
N SER A 215 19.64 13.93 -0.89
CA SER A 215 18.98 13.34 0.29
C SER A 215 18.29 14.40 1.17
N SER A 216 18.74 15.66 1.10
CA SER A 216 18.12 16.80 1.76
C SER A 216 16.73 17.11 1.18
N TYR A 217 16.59 17.08 -0.14
CA TYR A 217 15.31 17.25 -0.83
C TYR A 217 14.36 16.08 -0.54
N PHE A 218 14.85 14.84 -0.65
CA PHE A 218 14.09 13.66 -0.24
C PHE A 218 13.54 13.80 1.20
N SER A 219 14.37 14.23 2.15
CA SER A 219 13.97 14.39 3.55
C SER A 219 12.87 15.45 3.73
N LYS A 220 12.90 16.55 2.96
CA LYS A 220 11.85 17.57 2.93
C LYS A 220 10.55 16.99 2.37
N VAL A 221 10.62 16.27 1.26
CA VAL A 221 9.45 15.59 0.65
C VAL A 221 8.86 14.58 1.63
N PHE A 222 9.69 13.73 2.23
CA PHE A 222 9.25 12.76 3.23
C PHE A 222 8.50 13.43 4.39
N LYS A 223 9.08 14.50 4.96
CA LYS A 223 8.44 15.25 6.06
C LYS A 223 7.10 15.87 5.65
N LYS A 224 7.01 16.37 4.40
CA LYS A 224 5.78 16.97 3.87
C LYS A 224 4.61 15.96 3.84
N PHE A 225 4.85 14.75 3.36
CA PHE A 225 3.80 13.75 3.13
C PHE A 225 3.54 12.84 4.35
N GLU A 226 4.58 12.53 5.15
CA GLU A 226 4.46 11.64 6.31
C GLU A 226 4.25 12.40 7.64
N ASN A 227 4.27 13.74 7.63
CA ASN A 227 4.17 14.60 8.82
C ASN A 227 5.22 14.30 9.91
N MET A 228 6.28 13.60 9.57
CA MET A 228 7.41 13.29 10.44
C MET A 228 8.71 13.20 9.66
N THR A 229 9.85 13.37 10.34
CA THR A 229 11.16 13.20 9.70
C THR A 229 11.45 11.72 9.45
N VAL A 230 12.32 11.44 8.46
CA VAL A 230 12.79 10.07 8.18
C VAL A 230 13.39 9.42 9.43
N LYS A 231 14.15 10.18 10.24
CA LYS A 231 14.74 9.69 11.49
C LYS A 231 13.67 9.26 12.50
N GLN A 232 12.62 10.06 12.66
CA GLN A 232 11.47 9.71 13.53
C GLN A 232 10.76 8.46 13.01
N TYR A 233 10.55 8.35 11.70
CA TYR A 233 9.96 7.17 11.09
C TYR A 233 10.81 5.91 11.34
N LYS A 234 12.13 5.96 11.07
CA LYS A 234 13.06 4.83 11.35
C LYS A 234 13.03 4.42 12.82
N ASN A 235 12.98 5.36 13.75
CA ASN A 235 12.88 5.06 15.18
C ASN A 235 11.55 4.38 15.53
N LYS A 236 10.43 4.85 14.95
CA LYS A 236 9.09 4.27 15.16
C LYS A 236 9.02 2.82 14.70
N ILE A 237 9.53 2.49 13.51
CA ILE A 237 9.52 1.10 13.00
C ILE A 237 10.43 0.17 13.81
N ARG A 238 11.59 0.66 14.32
CA ARG A 238 12.48 -0.13 15.19
C ARG A 238 11.83 -0.49 16.52
N GLN A 239 11.01 0.38 17.08
CA GLN A 239 10.29 0.13 18.32
C GLN A 239 9.12 -0.84 18.16
N SER A 240 8.53 -0.89 16.96
CA SER A 240 7.38 -1.74 16.64
C SER A 240 7.76 -3.15 16.18
N SER A 241 9.06 -3.41 15.90
CA SER A 241 9.53 -4.73 15.42
C SER A 241 9.78 -5.67 16.60
N PRO A 242 9.08 -6.80 16.75
CA PRO A 242 9.15 -7.67 17.94
C PRO A 242 10.44 -8.47 18.08
N GLY A 243 11.49 -8.21 17.30
CA GLY A 243 12.70 -9.06 17.22
C GLY A 243 14.04 -8.44 17.58
N LYS A 244 14.16 -7.13 17.86
CA LYS A 244 15.44 -6.50 18.21
C LYS A 244 15.42 -5.91 19.62
N LYS A 245 15.31 -6.75 20.66
CA LYS A 245 15.83 -6.37 21.99
C LYS A 245 17.35 -6.25 21.84
N THR A 246 17.84 -5.02 21.84
CA THR A 246 19.28 -4.72 22.00
C THR A 246 19.75 -5.38 23.29
N GLU A 247 20.56 -6.44 23.16
CA GLU A 247 21.48 -6.85 24.21
C GLU A 247 22.51 -5.73 24.42
N THR A 248 22.14 -4.70 25.14
CA THR A 248 23.14 -3.84 25.80
C THR A 248 23.68 -4.63 26.98
N GLY A 249 24.72 -5.43 26.67
CA GLY A 249 25.48 -6.16 27.64
C GLY A 249 26.00 -5.22 28.73
N ARG A 250 25.58 -5.48 29.94
CA ARG A 250 26.32 -5.12 31.14
C ARG A 250 27.65 -5.87 31.10
N CYS A 251 28.71 -5.26 30.65
CA CYS A 251 30.05 -5.56 31.14
C CYS A 251 30.18 -4.89 32.52
N GLY A 252 29.83 -5.63 33.55
CA GLY A 252 30.19 -5.26 34.93
C GLY A 252 31.63 -5.60 35.18
N ASN A 253 32.36 -4.62 35.67
CA ASN A 253 33.67 -4.75 36.34
C ASN A 253 33.72 -5.89 37.34
N ARG A 254 34.77 -6.71 37.23
CA ARG A 254 35.63 -7.11 38.38
C ARG A 254 37.05 -7.39 37.86
#